data_63073c57a6369a3bb292219f8f9b0494
#
_entry.id   63073c57a6369a3bb292219f8f9b0494
#
_cell.length_a   1.000
_cell.length_b   1.000
_cell.length_c   1.000
_cell.angle_alpha   90.00
_cell.angle_beta   90.00
_cell.angle_gamma   90.00
#
_symmetry.space_group_name_H-M   'P 1'
#
loop_
_entity.id
_entity.type
_entity.pdbx_description
1 polymer ?
#
loop_
_entity_poly.entity_id
_entity_poly.type
_entity_poly.pdbx_seq_one_letter_code
_entity_poly.pdbx_strand_id
1 'polypeptide(L)' 'MDPDANLAEIRRLTQDGADLSDDQMERLVVLIQALDAWISKGGFLPKAWRQNEERKT' A
#
# COMPACT_ATOMS: atom_id res chain seq x y z
N MET A 1 -2.46 -5.55 -11.39
CA MET A 1 -2.61 -4.71 -10.20
C MET A 1 -1.66 -3.52 -10.31
N ASP A 2 -2.06 -2.40 -9.76
CA ASP A 2 -1.22 -1.19 -9.79
C ASP A 2 -0.72 -0.91 -8.37
N PRO A 3 0.52 -1.26 -8.05
CA PRO A 3 1.02 -1.07 -6.69
C PRO A 3 1.07 0.40 -6.26
N ASP A 4 1.27 1.31 -7.19
CA ASP A 4 1.27 2.74 -6.86
C ASP A 4 -0.12 3.20 -6.44
N ALA A 5 -1.14 2.81 -7.16
CA ALA A 5 -2.50 3.18 -6.83
C ALA A 5 -2.94 2.51 -5.52
N ASN A 6 -2.55 1.25 -5.34
CA ASN A 6 -2.86 0.52 -4.11
C ASN A 6 -2.25 1.23 -2.89
N LEU A 7 -0.99 1.59 -2.97
CA LEU A 7 -0.31 2.26 -1.88
C LEU A 7 -0.91 3.65 -1.61
N ALA A 8 -1.27 4.36 -2.66
CA ALA A 8 -1.88 5.68 -2.48
C ALA A 8 -3.19 5.58 -1.70
N GLU A 9 -3.98 4.57 -1.98
CA GLU A 9 -5.23 4.38 -1.25
C GLU A 9 -4.96 3.98 0.20
N ILE A 10 -3.98 3.12 0.43
CA ILE A 10 -3.58 2.75 1.79
C ILE A 10 -3.19 4.00 2.58
N ARG A 11 -2.37 4.85 2.00
CA ARG A 11 -1.92 6.05 2.68
C ARG A 11 -3.07 7.01 2.99
N ARG A 12 -4.01 7.11 2.06
CA ARG A 12 -5.17 7.97 2.28
C ARG A 12 -6.01 7.47 3.44
N LEU A 13 -6.24 6.15 3.51
CA LEU A 13 -7.01 5.58 4.60
C LEU A 13 -6.30 5.73 5.94
N THR A 14 -4.99 5.54 5.95
CA THR A 14 -4.23 5.62 7.20
C THR A 14 -4.08 7.06 7.69
N GLN A 15 -4.22 8.03 6.82
CA GLN A 15 -4.19 9.43 7.24
C GLN A 15 -5.37 9.80 8.14
N ASP A 16 -6.49 9.11 7.98
CA ASP A 16 -7.66 9.37 8.79
C ASP A 16 -7.53 8.81 10.21
N GLY A 17 -6.47 8.05 10.46
CA GLY A 17 -6.14 7.61 11.80
C GLY A 17 -7.14 6.65 12.38
N ALA A 18 -7.53 6.92 13.63
CA ALA A 18 -8.39 6.02 14.38
C ALA A 18 -9.86 6.10 14.01
N ASP A 19 -10.23 6.99 13.11
CA ASP A 19 -11.64 7.21 12.79
C ASP A 19 -12.12 6.39 11.60
N LEU A 20 -11.41 5.34 11.25
CA LEU A 20 -11.83 4.47 10.16
C LEU A 20 -13.11 3.74 10.52
N SER A 21 -14.06 3.74 9.58
CA SER A 21 -15.26 2.92 9.72
C SER A 21 -14.92 1.46 9.50
N ASP A 22 -15.87 0.57 9.83
CA ASP A 22 -15.64 -0.85 9.60
C ASP A 22 -15.40 -1.15 8.12
N ASP A 23 -16.13 -0.48 7.23
CA ASP A 23 -15.95 -0.67 5.80
C ASP A 23 -14.56 -0.22 5.36
N GLN A 24 -14.09 0.90 5.90
CA GLN A 24 -12.76 1.40 5.58
C GLN A 24 -11.66 0.49 6.11
N MET A 25 -11.85 -0.06 7.31
CA MET A 25 -10.90 -1.03 7.87
C MET A 25 -10.82 -2.27 7.00
N GLU A 26 -11.98 -2.77 6.57
CA GLU A 26 -12.01 -3.94 5.70
C GLU A 26 -11.32 -3.66 4.38
N ARG A 27 -11.57 -2.49 3.81
CA ARG A 27 -10.92 -2.09 2.57
C ARG A 27 -9.40 -2.05 2.74
N LEU A 28 -8.93 -1.50 3.87
CA LEU A 28 -7.51 -1.41 4.14
C LEU A 28 -6.88 -2.80 4.21
N VAL A 29 -7.53 -3.73 4.88
CA VAL A 29 -7.04 -5.10 4.96
C VAL A 29 -6.90 -5.71 3.57
N VAL A 30 -7.91 -5.54 2.73
CA VAL A 30 -7.87 -6.06 1.36
C VAL A 30 -6.72 -5.47 0.57
N LEU A 31 -6.51 -4.16 0.71
CA LEU A 31 -5.43 -3.49 0.00
C LEU A 31 -4.06 -4.01 0.43
N ILE A 32 -3.88 -4.17 1.73
CA ILE A 32 -2.62 -4.66 2.28
C ILE A 32 -2.34 -6.09 1.82
N GLN A 33 -3.36 -6.94 1.88
CA GLN A 33 -3.21 -8.33 1.44
C GLN A 33 -2.87 -8.42 -0.04
N ALA A 34 -3.53 -7.58 -0.86
CA ALA A 34 -3.26 -7.57 -2.29
C ALA A 34 -1.84 -7.11 -2.58
N LEU A 35 -1.37 -6.09 -1.88
CA LEU A 35 -0.02 -5.57 -2.08
C LEU A 35 1.02 -6.60 -1.61
N ASP A 36 0.77 -7.22 -0.47
CA ASP A 36 1.66 -8.25 0.04
C ASP A 36 1.80 -9.41 -0.95
N ALA A 37 0.69 -9.89 -1.49
CA ALA A 37 0.71 -10.96 -2.46
C ALA A 37 1.44 -10.55 -3.74
N TRP A 38 1.24 -9.31 -4.18
CA TRP A 38 1.90 -8.80 -5.37
C TRP A 38 3.41 -8.80 -5.21
N ILE A 39 3.89 -8.27 -4.10
CA ILE A 39 5.33 -8.17 -3.83
C ILE A 39 5.92 -9.55 -3.60
N SER A 40 5.20 -10.43 -2.90
CA SER A 40 5.71 -11.77 -2.58
C SER A 40 5.94 -12.63 -3.80
N LYS A 41 5.16 -12.42 -4.86
CA LYS A 41 5.33 -13.19 -6.09
C LYS A 41 6.30 -12.55 -7.07
N GLY A 42 6.99 -11.49 -6.65
CA GLY A 42 8.00 -10.86 -7.48
C GLY A 42 7.54 -9.62 -8.23
N GLY A 43 6.38 -9.08 -7.88
CA GLY A 43 5.90 -7.85 -8.49
C GLY A 43 6.80 -6.66 -8.11
N PHE A 44 6.82 -5.65 -8.98
CA PHE A 44 7.65 -4.49 -8.70
C PHE A 44 7.07 -3.67 -7.55
N LEU A 45 7.97 -2.98 -6.84
CA LEU A 45 7.58 -2.17 -5.70
C LEU A 45 6.87 -0.88 -6.14
N PRO A 46 6.01 -0.32 -5.27
CA PRO A 46 5.49 1.02 -5.52
C PRO A 46 6.62 2.02 -5.72
N LYS A 47 6.38 2.99 -6.55
CA LYS A 47 7.40 3.99 -6.88
C LYS A 47 7.93 4.68 -5.62
N ALA A 48 7.06 4.97 -4.67
CA ALA A 48 7.48 5.64 -3.44
C ALA A 48 8.48 4.81 -2.65
N TRP A 49 8.35 3.49 -2.70
CA TRP A 49 9.28 2.61 -1.98
C TRP A 49 10.59 2.44 -2.73
N ARG A 50 10.54 2.51 -4.05
CA ARG A 50 11.75 2.40 -4.86
C ARG A 50 12.66 3.61 -4.67
N GLN A 51 12.10 4.76 -4.35
CA GLN A 51 12.90 5.95 -4.08
C GLN A 51 13.84 5.73 -2.91
N ASN A 52 13.43 4.95 -1.94
CA ASN A 52 14.28 4.66 -0.79
C ASN A 52 15.51 3.84 -1.19
N GLU A 53 15.34 2.93 -2.13
CA GLU A 53 16.47 2.13 -2.61
C GLU A 53 17.51 2.99 -3.32
N GLU A 54 17.03 3.94 -4.12
CA GLU A 54 17.92 4.81 -4.87
C GLU A 54 18.74 5.70 -3.95
N ARG A 55 18.21 6.02 -2.79
CA ARG A 55 18.87 6.92 -1.86
C ARG A 55 19.90 6.24 -0.98
N LYS A 56 20.02 4.94 -1.08
CA LYS A 56 20.94 4.19 -0.26
C LYS A 56 22.38 4.25 -0.73
N THR A 57 22.60 4.70 -1.92
CA THR A 57 23.96 4.77 -2.48
C THR A 57 24.76 5.89 -1.85
#